data_2dbe30ff6a297943c1402e65cd7fd681
#
_entry.id   2dbe30ff6a297943c1402e65cd7fd681
#
_cell.length_a   1.000
_cell.length_b   1.000
_cell.length_c   1.000
_cell.angle_alpha   90.00
_cell.angle_beta   90.00
_cell.angle_gamma   90.00
#
_symmetry.space_group_name_H-M   'P 1'
#
loop_
_entity.id
_entity.type
_entity.pdbx_description
1 polymer ?
#
loop_
_entity_poly.entity_id
_entity_poly.type
_entity_poly.pdbx_seq_one_letter_code
_entity_poly.pdbx_strand_id
1 'polypeptide(L)'
;MEYDLAIENAPASIPGGTGVLLVHPSTGQTDRIDTDFLKTDTDHRLVVSTRTTAREVQQKLEYYEVDGETTDILDTLSVERGYSRRSSERVHYIAAPDDTDGVVAKAAEFLENHDGKLRVSFDSITELAYYADEAGARDAVERILELLEEHDAVGLFHLAAEVHDESVVAGYRELFERVVTLDEDGTVSASF
;
A
#
# COMPACT_ATOMS: atom_id res chain seq x y z
N MET A 1 -7.89 -5.67 16.78
CA MET A 1 -6.49 -6.00 17.22
C MET A 1 -5.66 -4.73 17.32
N GLU A 2 -4.54 -4.76 18.06
CA GLU A 2 -3.54 -3.69 18.04
C GLU A 2 -2.36 -4.12 17.17
N TYR A 3 -1.83 -3.20 16.38
CA TYR A 3 -0.70 -3.42 15.47
C TYR A 3 0.45 -2.50 15.82
N ASP A 4 1.62 -3.05 16.10
CA ASP A 4 2.81 -2.24 16.36
C ASP A 4 3.23 -1.45 15.11
N LEU A 5 3.63 -0.20 15.29
CA LEU A 5 4.18 0.64 14.23
C LEU A 5 5.66 0.91 14.48
N ALA A 6 6.47 0.63 13.48
CA ALA A 6 7.89 0.99 13.46
C ALA A 6 8.13 2.19 12.53
N ILE A 7 7.34 3.24 12.70
CA ILE A 7 7.46 4.49 11.94
C ILE A 7 7.91 5.60 12.89
N GLU A 8 8.97 6.29 12.51
CA GLU A 8 9.54 7.39 13.28
C GLU A 8 8.49 8.49 13.52
N ASN A 9 8.42 8.98 14.76
CA ASN A 9 7.49 10.02 15.21
C ASN A 9 5.99 9.67 15.12
N ALA A 10 5.65 8.43 14.79
CA ALA A 10 4.29 7.91 14.88
C ALA A 10 4.03 7.27 16.25
N PRO A 11 2.76 7.03 16.63
CA PRO A 11 2.44 6.21 17.80
C PRO A 11 3.07 4.82 17.71
N ALA A 12 3.33 4.19 18.86
CA ALA A 12 3.92 2.85 18.90
C ALA A 12 3.01 1.76 18.31
N SER A 13 1.69 1.98 18.34
CA SER A 13 0.70 1.06 17.77
C SER A 13 -0.52 1.79 17.24
N ILE A 14 -1.27 1.09 16.39
CA ILE A 14 -2.57 1.53 15.85
C ILE A 14 -3.59 0.39 15.97
N PRO A 15 -4.87 0.71 16.13
CA PRO A 15 -5.91 -0.31 16.11
C PRO A 15 -6.09 -0.91 14.70
N GLY A 16 -6.54 -2.15 14.63
CA GLY A 16 -7.03 -2.74 13.39
C GLY A 16 -8.17 -1.93 12.77
N GLY A 17 -8.41 -2.12 11.50
CA GLY A 17 -9.32 -1.29 10.71
C GLY A 17 -8.71 0.07 10.29
N THR A 18 -7.41 0.27 10.48
CA THR A 18 -6.76 1.57 10.26
C THR A 18 -6.00 1.63 8.93
N GLY A 19 -6.30 2.65 8.12
CA GLY A 19 -5.43 3.09 7.02
C GLY A 19 -4.54 4.25 7.44
N VAL A 20 -3.28 4.22 7.04
CA VAL A 20 -2.29 5.30 7.20
C VAL A 20 -1.89 5.83 5.83
N LEU A 21 -2.00 7.13 5.63
CA LEU A 21 -1.53 7.79 4.41
C LEU A 21 -0.06 8.16 4.57
N LEU A 22 0.80 7.70 3.68
CA LEU A 22 2.19 8.14 3.57
C LEU A 22 2.32 9.17 2.44
N VAL A 23 2.45 10.41 2.81
CA VAL A 23 2.67 11.53 1.87
C VAL A 23 4.17 11.77 1.73
N HIS A 24 4.66 11.75 0.51
CA HIS A 24 6.09 11.88 0.21
C HIS A 24 6.34 12.61 -1.11
N PRO A 25 7.54 13.16 -1.35
CA PRO A 25 7.93 13.64 -2.67
C PRO A 25 8.11 12.45 -3.64
N SER A 26 7.91 12.66 -4.94
CA SER A 26 8.01 11.61 -5.96
C SER A 26 9.39 10.93 -6.02
N THR A 27 10.43 11.64 -5.58
CA THR A 27 11.79 11.13 -5.44
C THR A 27 12.13 10.66 -4.02
N GLY A 28 11.13 10.61 -3.12
CA GLY A 28 11.32 10.21 -1.72
C GLY A 28 11.74 8.74 -1.58
N GLN A 29 12.64 8.49 -0.64
CA GLN A 29 13.07 7.12 -0.30
C GLN A 29 12.13 6.54 0.76
N THR A 30 11.07 5.90 0.31
CA THR A 30 10.01 5.34 1.16
C THR A 30 10.19 3.86 1.51
N ASP A 31 11.15 3.17 0.89
CA ASP A 31 11.29 1.71 0.99
C ASP A 31 11.46 1.23 2.43
N ARG A 32 12.23 1.95 3.25
CA ARG A 32 12.44 1.58 4.64
C ARG A 32 11.18 1.73 5.48
N ILE A 33 10.43 2.82 5.30
CA ILE A 33 9.17 3.06 6.01
C ILE A 33 8.18 1.95 5.66
N ASP A 34 8.05 1.65 4.37
CA ASP A 34 7.15 0.63 3.85
C ASP A 34 7.52 -0.77 4.36
N THR A 35 8.78 -1.14 4.27
CA THR A 35 9.23 -2.47 4.69
C THR A 35 9.24 -2.65 6.20
N ASP A 36 9.55 -1.63 6.99
CA ASP A 36 9.41 -1.67 8.45
C ASP A 36 7.94 -1.80 8.86
N PHE A 37 7.02 -1.11 8.16
CA PHE A 37 5.58 -1.31 8.34
C PHE A 37 5.18 -2.76 8.04
N LEU A 38 5.66 -3.35 6.95
CA LEU A 38 5.27 -4.69 6.52
C LEU A 38 5.79 -5.80 7.44
N LYS A 39 7.02 -5.68 7.96
CA LYS A 39 7.63 -6.77 8.74
C LYS A 39 7.33 -6.76 10.22
N THR A 40 6.90 -5.61 10.77
CA THR A 40 6.68 -5.46 12.21
C THR A 40 5.37 -6.12 12.60
N ASP A 41 5.43 -7.09 13.52
CA ASP A 41 4.25 -7.70 14.16
C ASP A 41 3.16 -8.10 13.14
N THR A 42 3.53 -8.95 12.17
CA THR A 42 2.68 -9.30 11.01
C THR A 42 2.68 -10.79 10.72
N ASP A 43 1.50 -11.38 10.59
CA ASP A 43 1.34 -12.77 10.16
C ASP A 43 1.35 -12.89 8.63
N HIS A 44 0.50 -12.12 7.95
CA HIS A 44 0.42 -12.09 6.49
C HIS A 44 0.36 -10.66 5.96
N ARG A 45 0.91 -10.46 4.76
CA ARG A 45 0.98 -9.15 4.11
C ARG A 45 0.64 -9.20 2.63
N LEU A 46 0.03 -8.14 2.14
CA LEU A 46 -0.22 -7.90 0.72
C LEU A 46 0.50 -6.63 0.29
N VAL A 47 1.27 -6.71 -0.77
CA VAL A 47 1.81 -5.54 -1.46
C VAL A 47 1.05 -5.34 -2.76
N VAL A 48 0.26 -4.26 -2.83
CA VAL A 48 -0.36 -3.80 -4.08
C VAL A 48 0.62 -2.86 -4.75
N SER A 49 1.22 -3.32 -5.85
CA SER A 49 2.21 -2.55 -6.60
C SER A 49 1.64 -2.03 -7.90
N THR A 50 1.46 -0.72 -7.97
CA THR A 50 1.02 -0.01 -9.18
C THR A 50 2.17 0.73 -9.86
N ARG A 51 3.35 0.74 -9.26
CA ARG A 51 4.53 1.51 -9.68
C ARG A 51 5.69 0.63 -10.15
N THR A 52 5.86 -0.53 -9.55
CA THR A 52 6.95 -1.47 -9.84
C THR A 52 6.41 -2.87 -10.11
N THR A 53 7.19 -3.70 -10.78
CA THR A 53 6.83 -5.09 -11.08
C THR A 53 6.99 -6.00 -9.86
N ALA A 54 6.35 -7.17 -9.87
CA ALA A 54 6.47 -8.16 -8.80
C ALA A 54 7.95 -8.55 -8.54
N ARG A 55 8.77 -8.62 -9.58
CA ARG A 55 10.20 -8.92 -9.44
C ARG A 55 10.94 -7.85 -8.64
N GLU A 56 10.66 -6.57 -8.94
CA GLU A 56 11.26 -5.45 -8.20
C GLU A 56 10.78 -5.41 -6.75
N VAL A 57 9.50 -5.71 -6.51
CA VAL A 57 8.97 -5.84 -5.15
C VAL A 57 9.67 -6.97 -4.40
N GLN A 58 9.80 -8.16 -5.00
CA GLN A 58 10.49 -9.30 -4.39
C GLN A 58 11.94 -8.96 -4.03
N GLN A 59 12.66 -8.27 -4.90
CA GLN A 59 14.04 -7.83 -4.63
C GLN A 59 14.10 -6.85 -3.44
N LYS A 60 13.15 -5.92 -3.36
CA LYS A 60 13.03 -4.99 -2.22
C LYS A 60 12.75 -5.74 -0.92
N LEU A 61 11.78 -6.65 -0.92
CA LEU A 61 11.43 -7.45 0.27
C LEU A 61 12.62 -8.29 0.78
N GLU A 62 13.34 -8.92 -0.13
CA GLU A 62 14.54 -9.69 0.19
C GLU A 62 15.65 -8.81 0.77
N TYR A 63 15.92 -7.66 0.16
CA TYR A 63 16.94 -6.70 0.64
C TYR A 63 16.68 -6.20 2.05
N TYR A 64 15.41 -5.94 2.39
CA TYR A 64 14.99 -5.45 3.71
C TYR A 64 14.56 -6.56 4.67
N GLU A 65 14.79 -7.83 4.32
CA GLU A 65 14.51 -9.00 5.16
C GLU A 65 13.03 -9.11 5.57
N VAL A 66 12.11 -8.80 4.65
CA VAL A 66 10.67 -9.07 4.81
C VAL A 66 10.38 -10.50 4.37
N ASP A 67 9.63 -11.25 5.17
CA ASP A 67 9.31 -12.64 4.90
C ASP A 67 8.46 -12.80 3.62
N GLY A 68 9.07 -13.30 2.56
CA GLY A 68 8.42 -13.55 1.28
C GLY A 68 7.44 -14.73 1.29
N GLU A 69 7.58 -15.66 2.24
CA GLU A 69 6.70 -16.83 2.32
C GLU A 69 5.30 -16.49 2.85
N THR A 70 5.18 -15.36 3.53
CA THR A 70 3.91 -14.82 4.05
C THR A 70 3.51 -13.50 3.38
N THR A 71 4.09 -13.18 2.22
CA THR A 71 3.82 -11.96 1.46
C THR A 71 3.22 -12.28 0.10
N ASP A 72 2.01 -11.82 -0.14
CA ASP A 72 1.37 -11.80 -1.44
C ASP A 72 1.67 -10.48 -2.16
N ILE A 73 1.84 -10.52 -3.48
CA ILE A 73 2.11 -9.36 -4.31
C ILE A 73 1.06 -9.28 -5.41
N LEU A 74 0.39 -8.14 -5.53
CA LEU A 74 -0.45 -7.80 -6.67
C LEU A 74 0.33 -6.87 -7.60
N ASP A 75 0.69 -7.38 -8.78
CA ASP A 75 1.39 -6.63 -9.82
C ASP A 75 0.39 -6.15 -10.88
N THR A 76 0.19 -4.84 -10.96
CA THR A 76 -0.74 -4.23 -11.90
C THR A 76 -0.11 -3.86 -13.24
N LEU A 77 1.20 -3.99 -13.39
CA LEU A 77 1.95 -3.46 -14.52
C LEU A 77 2.42 -4.50 -15.52
N SER A 78 2.80 -5.69 -15.06
CA SER A 78 3.51 -6.65 -15.90
C SER A 78 2.69 -7.14 -17.08
N VAL A 79 1.37 -7.28 -16.95
CA VAL A 79 0.48 -7.67 -18.06
C VAL A 79 0.44 -6.59 -19.13
N GLU A 80 0.19 -5.33 -18.74
CA GLU A 80 0.13 -4.18 -19.64
C GLU A 80 1.46 -3.96 -20.36
N ARG A 81 2.59 -4.11 -19.66
CA ARG A 81 3.93 -3.92 -20.24
C ARG A 81 4.42 -5.11 -21.04
N GLY A 82 3.68 -6.22 -21.10
CA GLY A 82 4.07 -7.42 -21.81
C GLY A 82 5.26 -8.16 -21.19
N TYR A 83 5.53 -7.95 -19.92
CA TYR A 83 6.59 -8.65 -19.20
C TYR A 83 6.22 -10.11 -18.93
N SER A 84 7.26 -10.96 -18.80
CA SER A 84 7.08 -12.35 -18.44
C SER A 84 6.36 -12.49 -17.10
N ARG A 85 5.26 -13.24 -17.12
CA ARG A 85 4.45 -13.58 -15.95
C ARG A 85 4.82 -15.00 -15.52
N ARG A 86 5.55 -15.12 -14.44
CA ARG A 86 5.66 -16.37 -13.73
C ARG A 86 4.63 -16.36 -12.63
N SER A 87 3.50 -17.03 -12.84
CA SER A 87 2.55 -17.23 -11.77
C SER A 87 3.20 -18.05 -10.65
N SER A 88 3.04 -17.56 -9.44
CA SER A 88 3.31 -18.28 -8.20
C SER A 88 2.07 -18.19 -7.34
N GLU A 89 1.98 -18.98 -6.30
CA GLU A 89 0.85 -18.93 -5.37
C GLU A 89 0.69 -17.55 -4.70
N ARG A 90 1.79 -16.77 -4.67
CA ARG A 90 1.85 -15.47 -3.96
C ARG A 90 1.94 -14.26 -4.87
N VAL A 91 2.10 -14.45 -6.17
CA VAL A 91 2.12 -13.33 -7.12
C VAL A 91 0.86 -13.36 -7.96
N HIS A 92 0.08 -12.29 -7.86
CA HIS A 92 -1.17 -12.10 -8.56
C HIS A 92 -1.03 -10.98 -9.59
N TYR A 93 -1.76 -11.11 -10.69
CA TYR A 93 -1.73 -10.15 -11.79
C TYR A 93 -3.14 -9.70 -12.14
N ILE A 94 -3.29 -8.45 -12.60
CA ILE A 94 -4.48 -7.95 -13.26
C ILE A 94 -4.16 -7.56 -14.71
N ALA A 95 -5.19 -7.63 -15.57
CA ALA A 95 -5.01 -7.47 -17.02
C ALA A 95 -4.65 -6.03 -17.42
N ALA A 96 -5.13 -5.04 -16.69
CA ALA A 96 -4.91 -3.62 -16.99
C ALA A 96 -4.69 -2.81 -15.70
N PRO A 97 -3.77 -1.82 -15.72
CA PRO A 97 -3.46 -1.02 -14.54
C PRO A 97 -4.57 -0.04 -14.11
N ASP A 98 -5.58 0.15 -14.95
CA ASP A 98 -6.79 0.94 -14.67
C ASP A 98 -7.97 0.10 -14.15
N ASP A 99 -7.78 -1.22 -13.99
CA ASP A 99 -8.80 -2.12 -13.43
C ASP A 99 -8.88 -1.98 -11.90
N THR A 100 -9.49 -0.90 -11.44
CA THR A 100 -9.67 -0.61 -10.01
C THR A 100 -10.53 -1.66 -9.31
N ASP A 101 -11.54 -2.20 -9.99
CA ASP A 101 -12.37 -3.29 -9.44
C ASP A 101 -11.55 -4.56 -9.23
N GLY A 102 -10.64 -4.88 -10.14
CA GLY A 102 -9.71 -6.00 -10.02
C GLY A 102 -8.73 -5.83 -8.84
N VAL A 103 -8.23 -4.62 -8.63
CA VAL A 103 -7.37 -4.30 -7.48
C VAL A 103 -8.11 -4.52 -6.16
N VAL A 104 -9.32 -3.98 -6.02
CA VAL A 104 -10.15 -4.14 -4.83
C VAL A 104 -10.53 -5.60 -4.60
N ALA A 105 -10.91 -6.32 -5.65
CA ALA A 105 -11.27 -7.74 -5.57
C ALA A 105 -10.10 -8.61 -5.07
N LYS A 106 -8.87 -8.33 -5.51
CA LYS A 106 -7.67 -9.06 -5.04
C LYS A 106 -7.30 -8.72 -3.59
N ALA A 107 -7.49 -7.48 -3.17
CA ALA A 107 -7.33 -7.11 -1.76
C ALA A 107 -8.37 -7.82 -0.87
N ALA A 108 -9.63 -7.88 -1.30
CA ALA A 108 -10.67 -8.62 -0.61
C ALA A 108 -10.35 -10.12 -0.50
N GLU A 109 -9.96 -10.75 -1.61
CA GLU A 109 -9.56 -12.17 -1.64
C GLU A 109 -8.41 -12.47 -0.66
N PHE A 110 -7.41 -11.60 -0.60
CA PHE A 110 -6.32 -11.74 0.35
C PHE A 110 -6.81 -11.67 1.81
N LEU A 111 -7.62 -10.67 2.14
CA LEU A 111 -8.12 -10.45 3.50
C LEU A 111 -9.08 -11.57 3.95
N GLU A 112 -9.88 -12.11 3.02
CA GLU A 112 -10.81 -13.22 3.29
C GLU A 112 -10.09 -14.57 3.51
N ASN A 113 -8.93 -14.77 2.87
CA ASN A 113 -8.22 -16.04 2.90
C ASN A 113 -7.13 -16.15 3.97
N HIS A 114 -6.88 -15.09 4.73
CA HIS A 114 -5.88 -15.08 5.78
C HIS A 114 -6.45 -14.62 7.11
N ASP A 115 -5.92 -15.18 8.19
CA ASP A 115 -6.25 -14.83 9.57
C ASP A 115 -5.04 -14.22 10.28
N GLY A 116 -5.26 -13.63 11.44
CA GLY A 116 -4.21 -13.05 12.27
C GLY A 116 -3.96 -11.57 11.98
N LYS A 117 -2.72 -11.12 12.13
CA LYS A 117 -2.33 -9.74 11.87
C LYS A 117 -2.02 -9.52 10.40
N LEU A 118 -2.91 -8.85 9.71
CA LEU A 118 -2.87 -8.62 8.26
C LEU A 118 -2.46 -7.18 7.95
N ARG A 119 -1.48 -7.02 7.06
CA ARG A 119 -1.05 -5.69 6.58
C ARG A 119 -1.13 -5.59 5.07
N VAL A 120 -1.57 -4.42 4.61
CA VAL A 120 -1.62 -4.06 3.19
C VAL A 120 -0.72 -2.86 2.94
N SER A 121 0.25 -2.98 2.04
CA SER A 121 0.96 -1.83 1.49
C SER A 121 0.41 -1.52 0.09
N PHE A 122 0.01 -0.29 -0.13
CA PHE A 122 -0.51 0.21 -1.41
C PHE A 122 0.45 1.25 -2.00
N ASP A 123 1.29 0.82 -2.92
CA ASP A 123 2.30 1.68 -3.55
C ASP A 123 2.10 1.76 -5.07
N SER A 124 1.38 2.76 -5.56
CA SER A 124 0.90 3.96 -4.92
C SER A 124 -0.48 4.39 -5.43
N ILE A 125 -1.18 5.22 -4.67
CA ILE A 125 -2.41 5.89 -5.10
C ILE A 125 -2.12 6.74 -6.35
N THR A 126 -0.98 7.42 -6.37
CA THR A 126 -0.56 8.31 -7.46
C THR A 126 -0.52 7.61 -8.81
N GLU A 127 0.10 6.44 -8.89
CA GLU A 127 0.18 5.66 -10.12
C GLU A 127 -1.19 5.08 -10.52
N LEU A 128 -1.99 4.65 -9.55
CA LEU A 128 -3.35 4.21 -9.83
C LEU A 128 -4.19 5.34 -10.45
N ALA A 129 -4.09 6.56 -9.90
CA ALA A 129 -4.77 7.73 -10.43
C ALA A 129 -4.29 8.12 -11.84
N TYR A 130 -3.02 7.91 -12.13
CA TYR A 130 -2.47 8.12 -13.47
C TYR A 130 -3.14 7.23 -14.52
N TYR A 131 -3.40 5.96 -14.20
CA TYR A 131 -4.02 5.02 -15.12
C TYR A 131 -5.56 5.10 -15.15
N ALA A 132 -6.19 5.23 -13.98
CA ALA A 132 -7.64 5.11 -13.81
C ALA A 132 -8.39 6.44 -13.64
N ASP A 133 -7.71 7.55 -13.45
CA ASP A 133 -8.14 8.88 -12.99
C ASP A 133 -8.25 9.02 -11.46
N GLU A 134 -8.39 10.26 -10.99
CA GLU A 134 -8.44 10.59 -9.56
C GLU A 134 -9.70 10.01 -8.87
N ALA A 135 -10.84 10.07 -9.55
CA ALA A 135 -12.10 9.56 -9.00
C ALA A 135 -12.09 8.04 -8.85
N GLY A 136 -11.55 7.32 -9.84
CA GLY A 136 -11.42 5.88 -9.82
C GLY A 136 -10.42 5.40 -8.76
N ALA A 137 -9.29 6.08 -8.62
CA ALA A 137 -8.31 5.78 -7.59
C ALA A 137 -8.87 6.01 -6.17
N ARG A 138 -9.58 7.12 -5.97
CA ARG A 138 -10.22 7.43 -4.69
C ARG A 138 -11.27 6.38 -4.31
N ASP A 139 -12.14 6.00 -5.24
CA ASP A 139 -13.16 4.96 -5.02
C ASP A 139 -12.49 3.63 -4.59
N ALA A 140 -11.43 3.21 -5.28
CA ALA A 140 -10.69 2.00 -4.92
C ALA A 140 -10.08 2.08 -3.51
N VAL A 141 -9.49 3.21 -3.16
CA VAL A 141 -8.90 3.45 -1.83
C VAL A 141 -9.97 3.39 -0.75
N GLU A 142 -11.10 4.07 -0.92
CA GLU A 142 -12.23 4.05 0.03
C GLU A 142 -12.72 2.63 0.27
N ARG A 143 -12.91 1.84 -0.79
CA ARG A 143 -13.33 0.44 -0.70
C ARG A 143 -12.29 -0.45 0.01
N ILE A 144 -11.00 -0.21 -0.21
CA ILE A 144 -9.95 -0.95 0.51
C ILE A 144 -9.93 -0.56 1.99
N LEU A 145 -10.15 0.71 2.34
CA LEU A 145 -10.28 1.14 3.74
C LEU A 145 -11.46 0.45 4.45
N GLU A 146 -12.61 0.32 3.78
CA GLU A 146 -13.75 -0.45 4.28
C GLU A 146 -13.37 -1.93 4.53
N LEU A 147 -12.65 -2.56 3.61
CA LEU A 147 -12.16 -3.92 3.78
C LEU A 147 -11.19 -4.06 4.97
N LEU A 148 -10.31 -3.10 5.18
CA LEU A 148 -9.42 -3.09 6.36
C LEU A 148 -10.23 -3.06 7.66
N GLU A 149 -11.28 -2.24 7.72
CA GLU A 149 -12.18 -2.17 8.86
C GLU A 149 -12.92 -3.49 9.10
N GLU A 150 -13.50 -4.09 8.04
CA GLU A 150 -14.21 -5.36 8.11
C GLU A 150 -13.34 -6.52 8.60
N HIS A 151 -12.07 -6.53 8.23
CA HIS A 151 -11.12 -7.62 8.56
C HIS A 151 -10.18 -7.30 9.72
N ASP A 152 -10.38 -6.18 10.43
CA ASP A 152 -9.50 -5.73 11.53
C ASP A 152 -8.01 -5.65 11.11
N ALA A 153 -7.77 -5.35 9.82
CA ALA A 153 -6.45 -5.25 9.22
C ALA A 153 -5.93 -3.80 9.20
N VAL A 154 -4.66 -3.58 8.85
CA VAL A 154 -4.10 -2.23 8.70
C VAL A 154 -3.44 -2.04 7.34
N GLY A 155 -3.42 -0.79 6.86
CA GLY A 155 -2.85 -0.45 5.56
C GLY A 155 -1.97 0.77 5.58
N LEU A 156 -0.92 0.79 4.73
CA LEU A 156 -0.08 1.94 4.43
C LEU A 156 -0.24 2.30 2.95
N PHE A 157 -0.67 3.52 2.67
CA PHE A 157 -1.00 3.99 1.32
C PHE A 157 -0.06 5.12 0.92
N HIS A 158 0.67 4.95 -0.17
CA HIS A 158 1.64 5.92 -0.67
C HIS A 158 0.97 6.95 -1.58
N LEU A 159 1.30 8.23 -1.37
CA LEU A 159 0.85 9.36 -2.20
C LEU A 159 2.01 10.33 -2.44
N ALA A 160 2.39 10.52 -3.70
CA ALA A 160 3.34 11.54 -4.11
C ALA A 160 2.61 12.89 -4.27
N ALA A 161 2.66 13.73 -3.22
CA ALA A 161 1.81 14.91 -3.12
C ALA A 161 2.00 15.93 -4.24
N GLU A 162 3.23 16.11 -4.73
CA GLU A 162 3.58 17.14 -5.73
C GLU A 162 3.00 16.92 -7.13
N VAL A 163 2.54 15.69 -7.44
CA VAL A 163 1.93 15.36 -8.74
C VAL A 163 0.40 15.44 -8.74
N HIS A 164 -0.19 15.77 -7.61
CA HIS A 164 -1.64 15.98 -7.48
C HIS A 164 -1.96 17.44 -7.20
N ASP A 165 -3.19 17.87 -7.53
CA ASP A 165 -3.71 19.14 -7.09
C ASP A 165 -3.82 19.18 -5.55
N GLU A 166 -3.60 20.34 -4.95
CA GLU A 166 -3.66 20.52 -3.49
C GLU A 166 -4.99 20.07 -2.89
N SER A 167 -6.10 20.28 -3.60
CA SER A 167 -7.44 19.86 -3.18
C SER A 167 -7.57 18.33 -3.13
N VAL A 168 -6.91 17.60 -4.01
CA VAL A 168 -6.88 16.13 -4.03
C VAL A 168 -6.11 15.62 -2.82
N VAL A 169 -4.93 16.17 -2.56
CA VAL A 169 -4.11 15.80 -1.40
C VAL A 169 -4.87 16.09 -0.09
N ALA A 170 -5.51 17.25 0.02
CA ALA A 170 -6.33 17.61 1.17
C ALA A 170 -7.49 16.61 1.39
N GLY A 171 -8.14 16.19 0.32
CA GLY A 171 -9.20 15.18 0.37
C GLY A 171 -8.71 13.82 0.89
N TYR A 172 -7.53 13.36 0.50
CA TYR A 172 -6.93 12.13 1.05
C TYR A 172 -6.52 12.30 2.52
N ARG A 173 -5.97 13.46 2.91
CA ARG A 173 -5.63 13.74 4.31
C ARG A 173 -6.86 13.68 5.23
N GLU A 174 -8.01 14.14 4.76
CA GLU A 174 -9.27 14.05 5.50
C GLU A 174 -9.78 12.61 5.56
N LEU A 175 -9.68 11.85 4.45
CA LEU A 175 -10.15 10.48 4.35
C LEU A 175 -9.41 9.53 5.30
N PHE A 176 -8.09 9.66 5.40
CA PHE A 176 -7.28 8.76 6.21
C PHE A 176 -7.23 9.12 7.69
N GLU A 177 -7.42 10.38 8.06
CA GLU A 177 -7.27 10.89 9.43
C GLU A 177 -5.88 10.68 10.05
N ARG A 178 -5.15 9.64 9.64
CA ARG A 178 -3.79 9.30 10.09
C ARG A 178 -2.81 9.46 8.95
N VAL A 179 -1.89 10.39 9.11
CA VAL A 179 -0.98 10.79 8.04
C VAL A 179 0.47 10.79 8.52
N VAL A 180 1.32 10.11 7.77
CA VAL A 180 2.78 10.19 7.87
C VAL A 180 3.28 11.01 6.70
N THR A 181 4.15 11.98 6.96
CA THR A 181 4.75 12.82 5.91
C THR A 181 6.27 12.63 5.92
N LEU A 182 6.82 12.28 4.77
CA LEU A 182 8.25 12.28 4.49
C LEU A 182 8.58 13.55 3.70
N ASP A 183 9.42 14.43 4.25
CA ASP A 183 9.88 15.63 3.58
C ASP A 183 11.05 15.36 2.63
N GLU A 184 11.39 16.34 1.79
CA GLU A 184 12.50 16.24 0.83
C GLU A 184 13.87 16.05 1.49
N ASP A 185 14.03 16.49 2.72
CA ASP A 185 15.26 16.32 3.53
C ASP A 185 15.32 14.98 4.29
N GLY A 186 14.31 14.13 4.12
CA GLY A 186 14.21 12.84 4.80
C GLY A 186 13.58 12.88 6.20
N THR A 187 13.09 14.03 6.64
CA THR A 187 12.39 14.15 7.93
C THR A 187 11.02 13.50 7.87
N VAL A 188 10.73 12.63 8.85
CA VAL A 188 9.45 11.97 9.03
C VAL A 188 8.65 12.66 10.11
N SER A 189 7.41 13.03 9.81
CA SER A 189 6.44 13.56 10.76
C SER A 189 5.13 12.78 10.69
N ALA A 190 4.37 12.75 11.79
CA ALA A 190 3.12 12.02 11.86
C ALA A 190 2.03 12.85 12.53
N SER A 191 0.80 12.72 12.01
CA SER A 191 -0.43 13.28 12.57
C SER A 191 -1.48 12.17 12.65
N PHE A 192 -1.85 11.82 13.91
CA PHE A 192 -2.75 10.70 14.22
C PHE A 192 -3.88 11.17 15.13
#